data_46c063f960c9b96e8e6fe82980aa6282
#
_entry.id   46c063f960c9b96e8e6fe82980aa6282
#
_cell.length_a   1.000
_cell.length_b   1.000
_cell.length_c   1.000
_cell.angle_alpha   90.00
_cell.angle_beta   90.00
_cell.angle_gamma   90.00
#
_symmetry.space_group_name_H-M   'P 1'
#
loop_
_entity.id
_entity.type
_entity.pdbx_description
1 polymer ?
#
loop_
_entity_poly.entity_id
_entity_poly.type
_entity_poly.pdbx_seq_one_letter_code
_entity_poly.pdbx_strand_id
1 'polypeptide(L)'
;SNLHREKILPSEKAFAYKLKLEALKHQGTSSQVGTKLRSDEMIAQQTGDSRNQVQRFIRLTNLIPSILQMVDEGKIALTPAVELSYLTETEQADLLETMESEDCTPSLSQAQQLKALSQRGELTMDDIFNLLCQPKANQKEKVSFFRDDIRSFFPPHYSTARMQSTIVELLKGYQRSWQRGDRDER
;
A
#
# COMPACT_ATOMS: atom_id res chain seq x y z
N SER A 1 -26.47 11.38 20.12
CA SER A 1 -26.98 11.08 18.78
C SER A 1 -25.94 10.30 17.99
N ASN A 2 -25.91 8.95 18.12
CA ASN A 2 -24.94 8.05 17.47
C ASN A 2 -25.47 7.47 16.15
N LEU A 3 -26.25 8.23 15.38
CA LEU A 3 -27.03 7.73 14.25
C LEU A 3 -26.32 7.75 12.88
N HIS A 4 -25.00 8.01 12.82
CA HIS A 4 -24.31 8.11 11.51
C HIS A 4 -22.97 7.35 11.40
N ARG A 5 -22.77 6.30 12.21
CA ARG A 5 -21.61 5.40 11.98
C ARG A 5 -21.99 4.24 11.07
N GLU A 6 -22.14 4.51 9.78
CA GLU A 6 -22.40 3.46 8.78
C GLU A 6 -21.17 2.58 8.46
N LYS A 7 -19.98 2.93 8.94
CA LYS A 7 -18.76 2.14 8.72
C LYS A 7 -18.06 1.84 10.05
N ILE A 8 -17.91 0.55 10.33
CA ILE A 8 -17.05 0.05 11.43
C ILE A 8 -15.60 0.45 11.09
N LEU A 9 -14.89 1.02 12.07
CA LEU A 9 -13.49 1.41 11.89
C LEU A 9 -12.60 0.17 11.67
N PRO A 10 -11.50 0.30 10.89
CA PRO A 10 -10.52 -0.76 10.73
C PRO A 10 -9.99 -1.34 12.04
N SER A 11 -9.70 -0.50 13.03
CA SER A 11 -9.28 -0.91 14.38
C SER A 11 -10.35 -1.70 15.12
N GLU A 12 -11.60 -1.23 15.12
CA GLU A 12 -12.73 -1.92 15.76
C GLU A 12 -12.89 -3.34 15.16
N LYS A 13 -12.82 -3.44 13.85
CA LYS A 13 -12.90 -4.71 13.12
C LYS A 13 -11.73 -5.63 13.45
N ALA A 14 -10.52 -5.07 13.55
CA ALA A 14 -9.30 -5.80 13.89
C ALA A 14 -9.40 -6.44 15.28
N PHE A 15 -9.76 -5.66 16.29
CA PHE A 15 -9.90 -6.16 17.66
C PHE A 15 -11.09 -7.12 17.80
N ALA A 16 -12.22 -6.86 17.15
CA ALA A 16 -13.36 -7.76 17.17
C ALA A 16 -13.00 -9.15 16.59
N TYR A 17 -12.24 -9.19 15.49
CA TYR A 17 -11.79 -10.46 14.91
C TYR A 17 -10.76 -11.17 15.77
N LYS A 18 -9.83 -10.42 16.37
CA LYS A 18 -8.86 -10.99 17.32
C LYS A 18 -9.55 -11.65 18.50
N LEU A 19 -10.49 -10.96 19.15
CA LEU A 19 -11.26 -11.50 20.29
C LEU A 19 -12.07 -12.74 19.87
N LYS A 20 -12.73 -12.72 18.74
CA LYS A 20 -13.44 -13.91 18.20
C LYS A 20 -12.49 -15.08 17.96
N LEU A 21 -11.32 -14.82 17.38
CA LEU A 21 -10.31 -15.85 17.12
C LEU A 21 -9.81 -16.49 18.42
N GLU A 22 -9.56 -15.69 19.44
CA GLU A 22 -9.14 -16.16 20.76
C GLU A 22 -10.24 -16.99 21.43
N ALA A 23 -11.48 -16.51 21.43
CA ALA A 23 -12.61 -17.25 21.96
C ALA A 23 -12.80 -18.61 21.30
N LEU A 24 -12.70 -18.68 19.97
CA LEU A 24 -12.81 -19.94 19.22
C LEU A 24 -11.65 -20.89 19.49
N LYS A 25 -10.43 -20.39 19.72
CA LYS A 25 -9.28 -21.21 20.11
C LYS A 25 -9.50 -21.86 21.48
N HIS A 26 -10.05 -21.14 22.44
CA HIS A 26 -10.36 -21.66 23.77
C HIS A 26 -11.49 -22.68 23.79
N GLN A 27 -12.48 -22.57 22.88
CA GLN A 27 -13.58 -23.52 22.75
C GLN A 27 -13.17 -24.82 22.02
N GLY A 28 -12.08 -24.81 21.24
CA GLY A 28 -11.67 -25.92 20.37
C GLY A 28 -11.12 -27.16 21.08
N THR A 29 -11.07 -27.22 22.41
CA THR A 29 -10.64 -28.39 23.19
C THR A 29 -11.78 -29.37 23.50
N SER A 30 -13.03 -29.08 23.15
CA SER A 30 -14.21 -29.84 23.55
C SER A 30 -15.19 -30.18 22.42
N SER A 31 -14.80 -30.48 21.21
CA SER A 31 -15.80 -30.85 20.20
C SER A 31 -15.38 -32.02 19.32
N GLN A 32 -16.25 -33.02 19.37
CA GLN A 32 -16.21 -34.28 18.62
C GLN A 32 -16.31 -34.05 17.08
N VAL A 33 -15.53 -34.89 16.37
CA VAL A 33 -15.80 -35.43 15.02
C VAL A 33 -16.77 -34.62 14.15
N GLY A 34 -16.22 -33.74 13.36
CA GLY A 34 -16.87 -33.04 12.24
C GLY A 34 -15.83 -32.14 11.59
N THR A 35 -15.87 -31.99 10.28
CA THR A 35 -14.92 -31.22 9.46
C THR A 35 -14.44 -29.99 10.19
N LYS A 36 -13.19 -30.01 10.66
CA LYS A 36 -12.60 -29.00 11.55
C LYS A 36 -12.29 -27.74 10.74
N LEU A 37 -13.32 -26.90 10.55
CA LEU A 37 -13.14 -25.57 10.00
C LEU A 37 -12.15 -24.80 10.88
N ARG A 38 -11.21 -24.14 10.27
CA ARG A 38 -10.27 -23.29 11.01
C ARG A 38 -11.03 -22.11 11.61
N SER A 39 -10.60 -21.65 12.79
CA SER A 39 -11.27 -20.55 13.50
C SER A 39 -11.39 -19.26 12.67
N ASP A 40 -10.41 -18.99 11.81
CA ASP A 40 -10.44 -17.86 10.88
C ASP A 40 -11.48 -18.03 9.74
N GLU A 41 -11.71 -19.26 9.29
CA GLU A 41 -12.78 -19.58 8.33
C GLU A 41 -14.18 -19.44 8.93
N MET A 42 -14.34 -19.82 10.19
CA MET A 42 -15.61 -19.62 10.90
C MET A 42 -15.94 -18.13 11.07
N ILE A 43 -14.94 -17.28 11.37
CA ILE A 43 -15.13 -15.83 11.44
C ILE A 43 -15.52 -15.29 10.05
N ALA A 44 -14.83 -15.73 8.99
CA ALA A 44 -15.07 -15.31 7.63
C ALA A 44 -16.53 -15.62 7.19
N GLN A 45 -17.02 -16.81 7.48
CA GLN A 45 -18.41 -17.21 7.19
C GLN A 45 -19.44 -16.36 7.96
N GLN A 46 -19.16 -16.01 9.22
CA GLN A 46 -20.07 -15.22 10.05
C GLN A 46 -20.13 -13.73 9.65
N THR A 47 -19.05 -13.21 9.08
CA THR A 47 -18.90 -11.77 8.81
C THR A 47 -19.05 -11.41 7.35
N GLY A 48 -19.04 -12.40 6.44
CA GLY A 48 -19.04 -12.18 5.00
C GLY A 48 -17.70 -11.72 4.41
N ASP A 49 -16.65 -11.62 5.24
CA ASP A 49 -15.30 -11.32 4.76
C ASP A 49 -14.60 -12.60 4.28
N SER A 50 -13.61 -12.46 3.41
CA SER A 50 -12.75 -13.58 3.09
C SER A 50 -11.80 -13.89 4.27
N ARG A 51 -11.36 -15.16 4.39
CA ARG A 51 -10.36 -15.56 5.40
C ARG A 51 -9.10 -14.68 5.37
N ASN A 52 -8.61 -14.36 4.18
CA ASN A 52 -7.45 -13.48 4.04
C ASN A 52 -7.73 -12.06 4.57
N GLN A 53 -8.94 -11.56 4.36
CA GLN A 53 -9.36 -10.27 4.89
C GLN A 53 -9.40 -10.28 6.43
N VAL A 54 -9.96 -11.34 7.03
CA VAL A 54 -9.96 -11.53 8.49
C VAL A 54 -8.54 -11.50 9.04
N GLN A 55 -7.60 -12.24 8.46
CA GLN A 55 -6.20 -12.27 8.87
C GLN A 55 -5.53 -10.88 8.75
N ARG A 56 -5.81 -10.17 7.67
CA ARG A 56 -5.27 -8.81 7.45
C ARG A 56 -5.77 -7.83 8.52
N PHE A 57 -7.06 -7.88 8.88
CA PHE A 57 -7.58 -7.05 9.98
C PHE A 57 -6.94 -7.43 11.32
N ILE A 58 -6.89 -8.71 11.67
CA ILE A 58 -6.25 -9.16 12.91
C ILE A 58 -4.81 -8.67 12.98
N ARG A 59 -4.08 -8.66 11.86
CA ARG A 59 -2.71 -8.19 11.81
C ARG A 59 -2.55 -6.74 12.22
N LEU A 60 -3.53 -5.86 11.98
CA LEU A 60 -3.50 -4.45 12.39
C LEU A 60 -3.38 -4.27 13.91
N THR A 61 -3.78 -5.26 14.71
CA THR A 61 -3.63 -5.19 16.17
C THR A 61 -2.18 -5.19 16.65
N ASN A 62 -1.21 -5.38 15.76
CA ASN A 62 0.22 -5.30 16.04
C ASN A 62 0.79 -3.90 15.74
N LEU A 63 -0.03 -2.97 15.26
CA LEU A 63 0.38 -1.57 15.10
C LEU A 63 0.34 -0.84 16.44
N ILE A 64 1.25 0.10 16.63
CA ILE A 64 1.17 1.04 17.75
C ILE A 64 -0.09 1.91 17.61
N PRO A 65 -0.68 2.38 18.72
CA PRO A 65 -1.97 3.07 18.71
C PRO A 65 -2.01 4.27 17.75
N SER A 66 -0.95 5.06 17.68
CA SER A 66 -0.88 6.24 16.82
C SER A 66 -0.95 5.88 15.32
N ILE A 67 -0.24 4.85 14.87
CA ILE A 67 -0.30 4.40 13.48
C ILE A 67 -1.68 3.77 13.19
N LEU A 68 -2.23 3.01 14.12
CA LEU A 68 -3.56 2.43 13.98
C LEU A 68 -4.64 3.51 13.87
N GLN A 69 -4.52 4.60 14.62
CA GLN A 69 -5.40 5.76 14.50
C GLN A 69 -5.29 6.41 13.10
N MET A 70 -4.09 6.53 12.53
CA MET A 70 -3.91 7.03 11.16
C MET A 70 -4.61 6.14 10.12
N VAL A 71 -4.71 4.83 10.37
CA VAL A 71 -5.49 3.92 9.52
C VAL A 71 -6.99 4.19 9.65
N ASP A 72 -7.50 4.42 10.85
CA ASP A 72 -8.90 4.75 11.09
C ASP A 72 -9.30 6.09 10.47
N GLU A 73 -8.39 7.06 10.47
CA GLU A 73 -8.54 8.36 9.83
C GLU A 73 -8.40 8.30 8.30
N GLY A 74 -8.00 7.15 7.75
CA GLY A 74 -7.79 6.98 6.31
C GLY A 74 -6.51 7.61 5.77
N LYS A 75 -5.61 8.10 6.64
CA LYS A 75 -4.29 8.63 6.25
C LYS A 75 -3.37 7.53 5.71
N ILE A 76 -3.48 6.33 6.30
CA ILE A 76 -2.77 5.13 5.84
C ILE A 76 -3.82 4.11 5.37
N ALA A 77 -3.69 3.64 4.13
CA ALA A 77 -4.58 2.62 3.60
C ALA A 77 -4.33 1.25 4.25
N LEU A 78 -5.37 0.39 4.27
CA LEU A 78 -5.31 -0.94 4.91
C LEU A 78 -4.11 -1.79 4.42
N THR A 79 -3.80 -1.76 3.13
CA THR A 79 -2.75 -2.62 2.58
C THR A 79 -1.35 -2.23 3.04
N PRO A 80 -0.88 -0.99 2.94
CA PRO A 80 0.38 -0.58 3.55
C PRO A 80 0.37 -0.78 5.08
N ALA A 81 -0.71 -0.50 5.79
CA ALA A 81 -0.81 -0.69 7.23
C ALA A 81 -0.54 -2.16 7.65
N VAL A 82 -1.05 -3.13 6.89
CA VAL A 82 -0.75 -4.56 7.12
C VAL A 82 0.75 -4.85 6.95
N GLU A 83 1.42 -4.25 5.98
CA GLU A 83 2.87 -4.41 5.81
C GLU A 83 3.65 -3.77 6.97
N LEU A 84 3.24 -2.58 7.43
CA LEU A 84 3.86 -1.90 8.57
C LEU A 84 3.68 -2.66 9.89
N SER A 85 2.63 -3.45 10.05
CA SER A 85 2.40 -4.26 11.25
C SER A 85 3.41 -5.39 11.45
N TYR A 86 4.34 -5.59 10.52
CA TYR A 86 5.46 -6.52 10.67
C TYR A 86 6.71 -5.89 11.29
N LEU A 87 6.76 -4.56 11.39
CA LEU A 87 7.81 -3.81 12.06
C LEU A 87 7.73 -4.03 13.58
N THR A 88 8.84 -3.94 14.27
CA THR A 88 8.89 -3.91 15.74
C THR A 88 8.29 -2.61 16.28
N GLU A 89 7.93 -2.57 17.55
CA GLU A 89 7.37 -1.35 18.18
C GLU A 89 8.33 -0.16 18.09
N THR A 90 9.63 -0.39 18.23
CA THR A 90 10.67 0.65 18.10
C THR A 90 10.73 1.18 16.66
N GLU A 91 10.80 0.30 15.66
CA GLU A 91 10.79 0.70 14.25
C GLU A 91 9.50 1.44 13.85
N GLN A 92 8.36 1.05 14.44
CA GLN A 92 7.10 1.76 14.24
C GLN A 92 7.12 3.15 14.89
N ALA A 93 7.78 3.34 16.02
CA ALA A 93 7.94 4.64 16.66
C ALA A 93 8.84 5.56 15.82
N ASP A 94 9.98 5.04 15.33
CA ASP A 94 10.89 5.75 14.44
C ASP A 94 10.19 6.15 13.12
N LEU A 95 9.37 5.24 12.58
CA LEU A 95 8.56 5.51 11.41
C LEU A 95 7.52 6.61 11.67
N LEU A 96 6.86 6.60 12.82
CA LEU A 96 5.88 7.62 13.19
C LEU A 96 6.55 9.00 13.30
N GLU A 97 7.69 9.09 13.98
CA GLU A 97 8.47 10.33 14.09
C GLU A 97 8.85 10.89 12.72
N THR A 98 9.31 10.02 11.81
CA THR A 98 9.64 10.43 10.44
C THR A 98 8.40 10.87 9.66
N MET A 99 7.27 10.19 9.82
CA MET A 99 6.01 10.58 9.14
C MET A 99 5.50 11.95 9.62
N GLU A 100 5.66 12.25 10.90
CA GLU A 100 5.26 13.54 11.49
C GLU A 100 6.20 14.68 11.08
N SER A 101 7.52 14.43 11.05
CA SER A 101 8.51 15.46 10.66
C SER A 101 8.42 15.82 9.18
N GLU A 102 8.17 14.84 8.31
CA GLU A 102 8.16 15.02 6.86
C GLU A 102 6.75 15.21 6.28
N ASP A 103 5.72 15.25 7.13
CA ASP A 103 4.30 15.34 6.74
C ASP A 103 3.93 14.34 5.61
N CYS A 104 4.36 13.11 5.76
CA CYS A 104 4.19 12.09 4.74
C CYS A 104 3.73 10.75 5.33
N THR A 105 3.16 9.88 4.49
CA THR A 105 2.79 8.51 4.85
C THR A 105 3.36 7.54 3.82
N PRO A 106 3.77 6.33 4.21
CA PRO A 106 4.39 5.39 3.28
C PRO A 106 3.38 4.88 2.24
N SER A 107 3.83 4.77 1.00
CA SER A 107 3.16 4.02 -0.05
C SER A 107 3.27 2.51 0.20
N LEU A 108 2.48 1.71 -0.51
CA LEU A 108 2.58 0.25 -0.41
C LEU A 108 4.01 -0.27 -0.71
N SER A 109 4.64 0.26 -1.75
CA SER A 109 6.01 -0.13 -2.13
C SER A 109 7.02 0.20 -1.04
N GLN A 110 6.90 1.39 -0.41
CA GLN A 110 7.76 1.79 0.71
C GLN A 110 7.50 0.92 1.94
N ALA A 111 6.25 0.64 2.28
CA ALA A 111 5.89 -0.25 3.40
C ALA A 111 6.44 -1.67 3.21
N GLN A 112 6.43 -2.20 1.99
CA GLN A 112 7.02 -3.50 1.67
C GLN A 112 8.54 -3.50 1.81
N GLN A 113 9.22 -2.42 1.43
CA GLN A 113 10.67 -2.28 1.59
C GLN A 113 11.05 -2.17 3.07
N LEU A 114 10.34 -1.34 3.85
CA LEU A 114 10.51 -1.23 5.29
C LEU A 114 10.37 -2.60 5.98
N LYS A 115 9.30 -3.33 5.67
CA LYS A 115 9.10 -4.70 6.17
C LYS A 115 10.26 -5.63 5.79
N ALA A 116 10.74 -5.58 4.56
CA ALA A 116 11.81 -6.45 4.10
C ALA A 116 13.13 -6.17 4.86
N LEU A 117 13.45 -4.91 5.14
CA LEU A 117 14.61 -4.52 5.94
C LEU A 117 14.43 -4.92 7.41
N SER A 118 13.26 -4.67 7.99
CA SER A 118 12.93 -5.09 9.36
C SER A 118 13.06 -6.60 9.56
N GLN A 119 12.57 -7.42 8.61
CA GLN A 119 12.68 -8.87 8.67
C GLN A 119 14.12 -9.40 8.58
N ARG A 120 15.05 -8.60 8.03
CA ARG A 120 16.49 -8.91 8.02
C ARG A 120 17.21 -8.39 9.25
N GLY A 121 16.56 -7.57 10.07
CA GLY A 121 17.19 -6.87 11.19
C GLY A 121 18.15 -5.75 10.75
N GLU A 122 17.95 -5.22 9.56
CA GLU A 122 18.80 -4.22 8.92
C GLU A 122 18.15 -2.82 8.90
N LEU A 123 16.90 -2.68 9.34
CA LEU A 123 16.16 -1.42 9.27
C LEU A 123 16.73 -0.40 10.27
N THR A 124 17.18 0.72 9.74
CA THR A 124 17.69 1.87 10.54
C THR A 124 16.77 3.08 10.36
N MET A 125 16.89 4.08 11.26
CA MET A 125 16.19 5.36 11.13
C MET A 125 16.53 6.08 9.82
N ASP A 126 17.80 6.00 9.39
CA ASP A 126 18.25 6.60 8.12
C ASP A 126 17.57 5.93 6.92
N ASP A 127 17.36 4.61 6.96
CA ASP A 127 16.64 3.88 5.90
C ASP A 127 15.18 4.30 5.85
N ILE A 128 14.53 4.46 7.02
CA ILE A 128 13.15 4.94 7.11
C ILE A 128 13.03 6.32 6.48
N PHE A 129 13.89 7.26 6.87
CA PHE A 129 13.92 8.61 6.33
C PHE A 129 14.16 8.60 4.81
N ASN A 130 15.21 7.92 4.35
CA ASN A 130 15.53 7.83 2.93
C ASN A 130 14.40 7.23 2.10
N LEU A 131 13.72 6.18 2.60
CA LEU A 131 12.60 5.56 1.91
C LEU A 131 11.38 6.49 1.83
N LEU A 132 11.05 7.21 2.91
CA LEU A 132 9.90 8.12 2.94
C LEU A 132 10.12 9.37 2.09
N CYS A 133 11.34 9.91 2.05
CA CYS A 133 11.71 11.07 1.23
C CYS A 133 11.80 10.75 -0.28
N GLN A 134 11.80 9.47 -0.67
CA GLN A 134 11.78 9.12 -2.10
C GLN A 134 10.46 9.53 -2.75
N PRO A 135 10.51 10.11 -3.98
CA PRO A 135 9.29 10.43 -4.72
C PRO A 135 8.46 9.17 -4.92
N LYS A 136 7.22 9.18 -4.45
CA LYS A 136 6.30 8.06 -4.61
C LYS A 136 6.12 7.77 -6.10
N ALA A 137 6.12 6.49 -6.48
CA ALA A 137 5.98 6.09 -7.89
C ALA A 137 4.74 6.70 -8.57
N ASN A 138 3.69 6.99 -7.80
CA ASN A 138 2.46 7.63 -8.28
C ASN A 138 2.55 9.16 -8.39
N GLN A 139 3.58 9.79 -7.84
CA GLN A 139 3.82 11.24 -7.90
C GLN A 139 4.75 11.64 -9.03
N LYS A 140 5.32 10.68 -9.79
CA LYS A 140 6.02 11.01 -11.03
C LYS A 140 5.02 11.63 -11.99
N GLU A 141 5.29 12.84 -12.44
CA GLU A 141 4.51 13.47 -13.49
C GLU A 141 4.41 12.53 -14.68
N LYS A 142 3.18 12.18 -15.04
CA LYS A 142 2.90 11.34 -16.19
C LYS A 142 2.16 12.18 -17.23
N VAL A 143 2.73 12.31 -18.39
CA VAL A 143 2.00 12.78 -19.56
C VAL A 143 1.33 11.56 -20.17
N SER A 144 0.00 11.54 -20.20
CA SER A 144 -0.78 10.46 -20.81
C SER A 144 -1.64 11.03 -21.94
N PHE A 145 -1.71 10.28 -23.01
CA PHE A 145 -2.58 10.58 -24.16
C PHE A 145 -3.66 9.50 -24.26
N PHE A 146 -4.88 9.86 -24.57
CA PHE A 146 -5.87 8.87 -24.95
C PHE A 146 -5.42 8.16 -26.22
N ARG A 147 -5.64 6.84 -26.26
CA ARG A 147 -5.24 6.02 -27.40
C ARG A 147 -5.84 6.52 -28.70
N ASP A 148 -7.09 6.97 -28.68
CA ASP A 148 -7.81 7.39 -29.87
C ASP A 148 -7.26 8.70 -30.43
N ASP A 149 -6.75 9.60 -29.58
CA ASP A 149 -6.14 10.86 -30.01
C ASP A 149 -4.87 10.66 -30.84
N ILE A 150 -4.07 9.65 -30.47
CA ILE A 150 -2.79 9.39 -31.12
C ILE A 150 -2.86 8.27 -32.16
N ARG A 151 -3.93 7.47 -32.15
CA ARG A 151 -4.05 6.26 -33.00
C ARG A 151 -4.03 6.57 -34.47
N SER A 152 -4.62 7.69 -34.90
CA SER A 152 -4.68 8.13 -36.30
C SER A 152 -3.32 8.44 -36.91
N PHE A 153 -2.30 8.73 -36.09
CA PHE A 153 -0.93 9.02 -36.53
C PHE A 153 -0.06 7.78 -36.73
N PHE A 154 -0.58 6.57 -36.42
CA PHE A 154 0.18 5.33 -36.48
C PHE A 154 -0.48 4.27 -37.36
N PRO A 155 0.33 3.40 -37.99
CA PRO A 155 -0.21 2.28 -38.78
C PRO A 155 -1.11 1.36 -37.91
N PRO A 156 -2.14 0.73 -38.52
CA PRO A 156 -3.11 -0.11 -37.79
C PRO A 156 -2.48 -1.26 -36.97
N HIS A 157 -1.35 -1.79 -37.40
CA HIS A 157 -0.66 -2.92 -36.78
C HIS A 157 0.29 -2.54 -35.63
N TYR A 158 0.45 -1.22 -35.31
CA TYR A 158 1.31 -0.82 -34.19
C TYR A 158 0.67 -1.14 -32.85
N SER A 159 1.44 -1.84 -31.99
CA SER A 159 1.09 -2.02 -30.59
C SER A 159 1.27 -0.73 -29.79
N THR A 160 0.62 -0.62 -28.65
CA THR A 160 0.77 0.53 -27.74
C THR A 160 2.24 0.77 -27.34
N ALA A 161 2.98 -0.30 -27.05
CA ALA A 161 4.41 -0.22 -26.72
C ALA A 161 5.24 0.34 -27.88
N ARG A 162 4.92 -0.07 -29.13
CA ARG A 162 5.61 0.44 -30.32
C ARG A 162 5.26 1.90 -30.62
N MET A 163 4.02 2.31 -30.38
CA MET A 163 3.64 3.73 -30.48
C MET A 163 4.41 4.59 -29.47
N GLN A 164 4.51 4.15 -28.21
CA GLN A 164 5.29 4.85 -27.18
C GLN A 164 6.76 4.99 -27.53
N SER A 165 7.42 3.92 -27.98
CA SER A 165 8.84 3.96 -28.38
C SER A 165 9.06 4.92 -29.55
N THR A 166 8.17 4.90 -30.56
CA THR A 166 8.25 5.81 -31.70
C THR A 166 8.07 7.27 -31.28
N ILE A 167 7.11 7.58 -30.39
CA ILE A 167 6.93 8.93 -29.85
C ILE A 167 8.21 9.42 -29.16
N VAL A 168 8.82 8.59 -28.31
CA VAL A 168 10.06 8.94 -27.61
C VAL A 168 11.21 9.19 -28.61
N GLU A 169 11.34 8.39 -29.68
CA GLU A 169 12.35 8.59 -30.71
C GLU A 169 12.14 9.90 -31.48
N LEU A 170 10.91 10.21 -31.86
CA LEU A 170 10.57 11.47 -32.53
C LEU A 170 10.89 12.68 -31.65
N LEU A 171 10.53 12.62 -30.35
CA LEU A 171 10.84 13.69 -29.40
C LEU A 171 12.35 13.87 -29.19
N LYS A 172 13.13 12.78 -29.16
CA LYS A 172 14.60 12.87 -29.12
C LYS A 172 15.18 13.50 -30.40
N GLY A 173 14.57 13.23 -31.53
CA GLY A 173 14.91 13.89 -32.80
C GLY A 173 14.63 15.38 -32.78
N TYR A 174 13.43 15.76 -32.33
CA TYR A 174 13.01 17.15 -32.16
C TYR A 174 13.92 17.91 -31.19
N GLN A 175 14.26 17.33 -30.04
CA GLN A 175 15.17 17.94 -29.09
C GLN A 175 16.54 18.26 -29.69
N ARG A 176 17.08 17.31 -30.49
CA ARG A 176 18.36 17.51 -31.20
C ARG A 176 18.31 18.64 -32.23
N SER A 177 17.18 18.78 -32.94
CA SER A 177 17.01 19.86 -33.93
C SER A 177 16.89 21.22 -33.22
N TRP A 178 16.16 21.28 -32.14
CA TRP A 178 16.00 22.50 -31.33
C TRP A 178 17.33 22.96 -30.72
N GLN A 179 18.12 22.06 -30.15
CA GLN A 179 19.46 22.37 -29.64
C GLN A 179 20.48 22.84 -30.70
N ARG A 180 20.27 22.45 -31.96
CA ARG A 180 21.11 22.96 -33.07
C ARG A 180 20.70 24.37 -33.49
N GLY A 181 19.38 24.66 -33.56
CA GLY A 181 18.92 25.98 -33.90
C GLY A 181 19.39 27.07 -32.94
N ASP A 182 19.42 26.76 -31.62
CA ASP A 182 19.88 27.68 -30.58
C ASP A 182 21.42 27.97 -30.64
N ARG A 183 22.19 27.18 -31.39
CA ARG A 183 23.64 27.43 -31.61
C ARG A 183 23.94 28.30 -32.80
N ASP A 184 23.04 28.33 -33.78
CA ASP A 184 23.22 29.12 -35.00
C ASP A 184 22.74 30.58 -34.85
N GLU A 185 22.01 30.89 -33.74
CA GLU A 185 21.56 32.25 -33.41
C GLU A 185 22.48 33.00 -32.41
N ARG A 186 23.64 32.44 -32.05
CA ARG A 186 24.70 33.09 -31.21
C ARG A 186 25.96 33.30 -32.04
#